data_7b79611c78a5a104f8dd4ef3184bb2e4
#
_entry.id   7b79611c78a5a104f8dd4ef3184bb2e4
#
_cell.length_a   1.000
_cell.length_b   1.000
_cell.length_c   1.000
_cell.angle_alpha   90.00
_cell.angle_beta   90.00
_cell.angle_gamma   90.00
#
_symmetry.space_group_name_H-M   'P 1'
#
loop_
_entity.id
_entity.type
_entity.pdbx_description
1 polymer ?
#
loop_
_entity_poly.entity_id
_entity_poly.type
_entity_poly.pdbx_seq_one_letter_code
_entity_poly.pdbx_strand_id
1 'polypeptide(L)'
;MYEEFHVTDRWSGEDLYCKWKANIVAIATRHADAVDVRFEVNNHPMWIALPCTAWVEHKKRTGMMITDQLAAQIAGRYLKQLIEEGYDSRREVYTMSVPEVLEHLDAVVAEAKARGSMPALPVGI
;
A
#
# COMPACT_ATOMS: atom_id res chain seq x y z
N MET A 1 10.57 3.47 -3.77
CA MET A 1 10.61 3.13 -2.35
C MET A 1 9.91 1.81 -2.09
N TYR A 2 8.60 1.77 -1.95
CA TYR A 2 7.87 0.52 -1.71
C TYR A 2 7.23 -0.09 -2.96
N GLU A 3 7.53 0.43 -4.13
CA GLU A 3 7.08 -0.17 -5.39
C GLU A 3 7.81 -1.48 -5.68
N GLU A 4 9.02 -1.59 -5.14
CA GLU A 4 9.86 -2.76 -5.35
C GLU A 4 10.79 -2.88 -4.15
N PHE A 5 10.76 -4.02 -3.48
CA PHE A 5 11.55 -4.21 -2.27
C PHE A 5 11.76 -5.68 -1.98
N HIS A 6 12.78 -5.95 -1.18
CA HIS A 6 13.04 -7.26 -0.62
C HIS A 6 12.65 -7.27 0.85
N VAL A 7 12.15 -8.40 1.30
CA VAL A 7 11.78 -8.59 2.70
C VAL A 7 12.02 -10.05 3.06
N THR A 8 12.43 -10.30 4.30
CA THR A 8 12.66 -11.66 4.77
C THR A 8 11.39 -12.19 5.42
N ASP A 9 10.93 -13.35 4.97
CA ASP A 9 9.80 -14.01 5.59
C ASP A 9 10.19 -14.43 7.01
N ARG A 10 9.39 -14.00 7.97
CA ARG A 10 9.67 -14.25 9.38
C ARG A 10 9.71 -15.73 9.73
N TRP A 11 8.88 -16.52 9.08
CA TRP A 11 8.71 -17.92 9.43
C TRP A 11 9.70 -18.84 8.72
N SER A 12 9.94 -18.60 7.44
CA SER A 12 10.81 -19.45 6.63
C SER A 12 12.24 -18.93 6.51
N GLY A 13 12.46 -17.64 6.77
CA GLY A 13 13.74 -16.99 6.52
C GLY A 13 14.03 -16.76 5.05
N GLU A 14 13.06 -17.04 4.19
CA GLU A 14 13.22 -16.85 2.75
C GLU A 14 13.22 -15.38 2.39
N ASP A 15 14.09 -14.99 1.43
CA ASP A 15 14.09 -13.65 0.89
C ASP A 15 12.98 -13.54 -0.16
N LEU A 16 12.04 -12.63 0.08
CA LEU A 16 10.91 -12.41 -0.81
C LEU A 16 11.10 -11.11 -1.58
N TYR A 17 10.99 -11.21 -2.89
CA TYR A 17 11.06 -10.05 -3.77
C TYR A 17 9.65 -9.62 -4.11
N CYS A 18 9.29 -8.39 -3.72
CA CYS A 18 7.97 -7.82 -3.91
C CYS A 18 8.03 -6.71 -4.93
N LYS A 19 7.16 -6.77 -5.92
CA LYS A 19 7.13 -5.78 -7.01
C LYS A 19 5.70 -5.37 -7.30
N TRP A 20 5.47 -4.05 -7.30
CA TRP A 20 4.18 -3.47 -7.68
C TRP A 20 3.93 -3.67 -9.18
N LYS A 21 2.70 -4.07 -9.52
CA LYS A 21 2.31 -4.34 -10.90
C LYS A 21 1.22 -3.41 -11.40
N ALA A 22 0.18 -3.18 -10.62
CA ALA A 22 -0.96 -2.41 -11.09
C ALA A 22 -1.85 -1.99 -9.94
N ASN A 23 -2.66 -0.95 -10.19
CA ASN A 23 -3.77 -0.58 -9.33
C ASN A 23 -5.05 -0.75 -10.14
N ILE A 24 -6.04 -1.38 -9.55
CA ILE A 24 -7.32 -1.62 -10.20
C ILE A 24 -8.41 -1.11 -9.27
N VAL A 25 -9.27 -0.24 -9.79
CA VAL A 25 -10.43 0.21 -9.04
C VAL A 25 -11.48 -0.90 -9.11
N ALA A 26 -11.78 -1.46 -7.95
CA ALA A 26 -12.78 -2.52 -7.85
C ALA A 26 -14.07 -1.94 -7.29
N ILE A 27 -15.14 -2.13 -8.04
CA ILE A 27 -16.49 -1.73 -7.60
C ILE A 27 -17.12 -2.96 -6.97
N ALA A 28 -17.19 -2.94 -5.65
CA ALA A 28 -17.76 -4.06 -4.92
C ALA A 28 -19.27 -4.03 -5.03
N THR A 29 -19.84 -5.18 -5.32
CA THR A 29 -21.30 -5.32 -5.42
C THR A 29 -21.97 -5.38 -4.05
N ARG A 30 -21.21 -5.65 -2.99
CA ARG A 30 -21.75 -5.86 -1.65
C ARG A 30 -21.18 -4.94 -0.58
N HIS A 31 -20.06 -4.31 -0.85
CA HIS A 31 -19.35 -3.49 0.13
C HIS A 31 -18.91 -2.17 -0.51
N ALA A 32 -18.13 -1.42 0.19
CA ALA A 32 -17.57 -0.19 -0.34
C ALA A 32 -16.58 -0.48 -1.47
N ASP A 33 -16.45 0.47 -2.37
CA ASP A 33 -15.46 0.42 -3.43
C ASP A 33 -14.06 0.41 -2.84
N ALA A 34 -13.14 -0.20 -3.55
CA ALA A 34 -11.76 -0.27 -3.14
C ALA A 34 -10.82 -0.10 -4.34
N VAL A 35 -9.61 0.33 -4.06
CA VAL A 35 -8.51 0.26 -5.01
C VAL A 35 -7.69 -0.96 -4.65
N ASP A 36 -7.61 -1.91 -5.56
CA ASP A 36 -6.81 -3.11 -5.38
C ASP A 36 -5.41 -2.86 -5.94
N VAL A 37 -4.42 -2.89 -5.06
CA VAL A 37 -3.03 -2.73 -5.45
C VAL A 37 -2.43 -4.12 -5.59
N ARG A 38 -1.99 -4.43 -6.80
CA ARG A 38 -1.41 -5.75 -7.08
C ARG A 38 0.09 -5.72 -6.96
N PHE A 39 0.60 -6.64 -6.14
CA PHE A 39 2.01 -6.97 -6.06
C PHE A 39 2.26 -8.38 -6.56
N GLU A 40 3.48 -8.64 -6.99
CA GLU A 40 3.97 -10.00 -7.17
C GLU A 40 5.04 -10.25 -6.13
N VAL A 41 4.84 -11.29 -5.33
CA VAL A 41 5.77 -11.72 -4.30
C VAL A 41 6.39 -13.02 -4.76
N ASN A 42 7.66 -12.97 -5.18
CA ASN A 42 8.33 -14.11 -5.84
C ASN A 42 7.47 -14.72 -6.95
N ASN A 43 6.93 -13.85 -7.81
CA ASN A 43 6.08 -14.19 -8.95
C ASN A 43 4.67 -14.71 -8.60
N HIS A 44 4.26 -14.64 -7.34
CA HIS A 44 2.90 -14.95 -6.94
C HIS A 44 2.11 -13.66 -6.77
N PRO A 45 0.90 -13.57 -7.35
CA PRO A 45 0.10 -12.36 -7.21
C PRO A 45 -0.41 -12.20 -5.78
N MET A 46 -0.40 -10.97 -5.30
CA MET A 46 -0.95 -10.61 -4.01
C MET A 46 -1.62 -9.25 -4.13
N TRP A 47 -2.81 -9.15 -3.59
CA TRP A 47 -3.64 -7.95 -3.69
C TRP A 47 -3.78 -7.30 -2.34
N ILE A 48 -3.60 -5.99 -2.30
CA ILE A 48 -3.87 -5.18 -1.11
C ILE A 48 -5.00 -4.25 -1.46
N ALA A 49 -6.14 -4.42 -0.81
CA ALA A 49 -7.32 -3.59 -1.06
C ALA A 49 -7.31 -2.39 -0.12
N LEU A 50 -7.36 -1.19 -0.70
CA LEU A 50 -7.44 0.07 0.03
C LEU A 50 -8.85 0.63 -0.16
N PRO A 51 -9.62 0.85 0.92
CA PRO A 51 -11.00 1.34 0.77
C PRO A 51 -11.02 2.76 0.19
N CYS A 52 -11.90 2.99 -0.77
CA CYS A 52 -12.01 4.31 -1.42
C CYS A 52 -12.40 5.42 -0.44
N THR A 53 -13.02 5.08 0.67
CA THR A 53 -13.32 6.06 1.73
C THR A 53 -12.07 6.71 2.29
N ALA A 54 -10.90 6.07 2.19
CA ALA A 54 -9.64 6.67 2.60
C ALA A 54 -9.27 7.87 1.72
N TRP A 55 -9.60 7.82 0.44
CA TRP A 55 -9.40 8.95 -0.48
C TRP A 55 -10.23 10.15 -0.06
N VAL A 56 -11.50 9.89 0.30
CA VAL A 56 -12.40 10.95 0.76
C VAL A 56 -11.88 11.57 2.06
N GLU A 57 -11.48 10.74 3.01
CA GLU A 57 -11.00 11.21 4.30
C GLU A 57 -9.71 12.02 4.17
N HIS A 58 -8.79 11.54 3.35
CA HIS A 58 -7.53 12.25 3.10
C HIS A 58 -7.78 13.61 2.45
N LYS A 59 -8.69 13.67 1.48
CA LYS A 59 -9.03 14.92 0.82
C LYS A 59 -9.67 15.91 1.78
N LYS A 60 -10.50 15.45 2.70
CA LYS A 60 -11.09 16.30 3.73
C LYS A 60 -10.03 16.90 4.64
N ARG A 61 -9.01 16.12 4.99
CA ARG A 61 -7.95 16.55 5.91
C ARG A 61 -6.94 17.50 5.26
N THR A 62 -6.58 17.23 4.02
CA THR A 62 -5.44 17.89 3.39
C THR A 62 -5.79 18.63 2.10
N GLY A 63 -6.95 18.38 1.51
CA GLY A 63 -7.29 18.89 0.18
C GLY A 63 -6.58 18.17 -0.95
N MET A 64 -5.80 17.14 -0.65
CA MET A 64 -4.95 16.46 -1.63
C MET A 64 -5.51 15.09 -1.98
N MET A 65 -5.13 14.61 -3.16
CA MET A 65 -5.52 13.30 -3.66
C MET A 65 -4.45 12.26 -3.37
N ILE A 66 -4.86 11.01 -3.21
CA ILE A 66 -3.93 9.88 -3.19
C ILE A 66 -3.72 9.46 -4.65
N THR A 67 -2.50 9.60 -5.15
CA THR A 67 -2.16 9.15 -6.50
C THR A 67 -1.98 7.65 -6.55
N ASP A 68 -1.97 7.08 -7.75
CA ASP A 68 -1.72 5.65 -7.93
C ASP A 68 -0.37 5.25 -7.35
N GLN A 69 0.65 6.07 -7.57
CA GLN A 69 1.98 5.80 -7.03
C GLN A 69 1.99 5.86 -5.51
N LEU A 70 1.30 6.83 -4.91
CA LEU A 70 1.20 6.92 -3.47
C LEU A 70 0.44 5.73 -2.89
N ALA A 71 -0.62 5.29 -3.56
CA ALA A 71 -1.36 4.10 -3.15
C ALA A 71 -0.45 2.87 -3.17
N ALA A 72 0.40 2.73 -4.18
CA ALA A 72 1.36 1.65 -4.26
C ALA A 72 2.36 1.69 -3.10
N GLN A 73 2.83 2.88 -2.73
CA GLN A 73 3.73 3.06 -1.59
C GLN A 73 3.06 2.65 -0.27
N ILE A 74 1.82 3.06 -0.09
CA ILE A 74 1.03 2.73 1.10
C ILE A 74 0.87 1.22 1.22
N ALA A 75 0.41 0.59 0.14
CA ALA A 75 0.19 -0.85 0.10
C ALA A 75 1.48 -1.64 0.27
N GLY A 76 2.56 -1.19 -0.36
CA GLY A 76 3.87 -1.84 -0.25
C GLY A 76 4.42 -1.80 1.16
N ARG A 77 4.31 -0.66 1.83
CA ARG A 77 4.74 -0.53 3.21
C ARG A 77 3.94 -1.44 4.13
N TYR A 78 2.63 -1.52 3.92
CA TYR A 78 1.76 -2.42 4.65
C TYR A 78 2.16 -3.89 4.43
N LEU A 79 2.37 -4.28 3.18
CA LEU A 79 2.78 -5.64 2.83
C LEU A 79 4.11 -6.01 3.46
N LYS A 80 5.08 -5.12 3.40
CA LYS A 80 6.39 -5.34 4.00
C LYS A 80 6.26 -5.58 5.51
N GLN A 81 5.46 -4.75 6.17
CA GLN A 81 5.23 -4.87 7.61
C GLN A 81 4.54 -6.20 7.95
N LEU A 82 3.53 -6.60 7.18
CA LEU A 82 2.86 -7.88 7.38
C LEU A 82 3.84 -9.04 7.35
N ILE A 83 4.72 -9.05 6.36
CA ILE A 83 5.68 -10.14 6.19
C ILE A 83 6.72 -10.11 7.30
N GLU A 84 7.25 -8.95 7.63
CA GLU A 84 8.28 -8.81 8.68
C GLU A 84 7.74 -9.21 10.05
N GLU A 85 6.49 -8.92 10.32
CA GLU A 85 5.86 -9.23 11.60
C GLU A 85 5.23 -10.63 11.63
N GLY A 86 5.20 -11.31 10.49
CA GLY A 86 4.69 -12.66 10.41
C GLY A 86 3.17 -12.77 10.45
N TYR A 87 2.47 -11.70 10.07
CA TYR A 87 1.01 -11.69 10.01
C TYR A 87 0.47 -12.08 8.65
N ASP A 88 1.34 -12.32 7.68
CA ASP A 88 0.91 -12.79 6.38
C ASP A 88 0.53 -14.27 6.49
N SER A 89 -0.74 -14.56 6.32
CA SER A 89 -1.25 -15.93 6.36
C SER A 89 -1.24 -16.58 4.97
N ARG A 90 -0.41 -16.06 4.07
CA ARG A 90 -0.28 -16.49 2.67
C ARG A 90 -1.59 -16.38 1.90
N ARG A 91 -2.41 -15.44 2.28
CA ARG A 91 -3.62 -15.09 1.53
C ARG A 91 -3.25 -14.34 0.26
N GLU A 92 -4.08 -14.46 -0.74
CA GLU A 92 -3.89 -13.70 -1.98
C GLU A 92 -4.41 -12.27 -1.86
N VAL A 93 -5.31 -12.02 -0.93
CA VAL A 93 -5.95 -10.71 -0.74
C VAL A 93 -5.91 -10.28 0.71
N TYR A 94 -5.46 -9.06 0.95
CA TYR A 94 -5.50 -8.40 2.25
C TYR A 94 -6.26 -7.09 2.10
N THR A 95 -7.02 -6.72 3.12
CA THR A 95 -7.78 -5.47 3.10
C THR A 95 -7.27 -4.56 4.22
N MET A 96 -6.90 -3.33 3.86
CA MET A 96 -6.53 -2.31 4.83
C MET A 96 -7.79 -1.59 5.31
N SER A 97 -7.80 -1.19 6.58
CA SER A 97 -8.82 -0.28 7.08
C SER A 97 -8.46 1.17 6.72
N VAL A 98 -9.44 2.07 6.82
CA VAL A 98 -9.18 3.50 6.58
C VAL A 98 -8.08 4.02 7.51
N PRO A 99 -8.12 3.78 8.84
CA PRO A 99 -7.03 4.21 9.71
C PRO A 99 -5.67 3.68 9.30
N GLU A 100 -5.60 2.43 8.88
CA GLU A 100 -4.32 1.84 8.42
C GLU A 100 -3.80 2.53 7.17
N VAL A 101 -4.68 2.83 6.21
CA VAL A 101 -4.28 3.56 5.01
C VAL A 101 -3.67 4.90 5.38
N LEU A 102 -4.35 5.65 6.25
CA LEU A 102 -3.90 7.00 6.64
C LEU A 102 -2.59 6.93 7.45
N GLU A 103 -2.45 5.95 8.31
CA GLU A 103 -1.22 5.75 9.08
C GLU A 103 -0.03 5.48 8.18
N HIS A 104 -0.18 4.54 7.24
CA HIS A 104 0.89 4.22 6.30
C HIS A 104 1.17 5.37 5.34
N LEU A 105 0.14 6.11 4.94
CA LEU A 105 0.30 7.31 4.13
C LEU A 105 1.19 8.33 4.85
N ASP A 106 0.87 8.63 6.10
CA ASP A 106 1.64 9.61 6.88
C ASP A 106 3.10 9.14 7.05
N ALA A 107 3.30 7.85 7.28
CA ALA A 107 4.62 7.29 7.42
C ALA A 107 5.42 7.36 6.11
N VAL A 108 4.80 7.07 4.98
CA VAL A 108 5.44 7.17 3.66
C VAL A 108 5.88 8.60 3.39
N VAL A 109 5.01 9.56 3.66
CA VAL A 109 5.34 10.99 3.47
C VAL A 109 6.50 11.40 4.37
N ALA A 110 6.48 10.99 5.64
CA ALA A 110 7.55 11.31 6.57
C ALA A 110 8.88 10.68 6.16
N GLU A 111 8.86 9.43 5.71
CA GLU A 111 10.06 8.74 5.24
C GLU A 111 10.63 9.39 3.99
N ALA A 112 9.79 9.82 3.08
CA ALA A 112 10.21 10.51 1.87
C ALA A 112 10.87 11.85 2.21
N LYS A 113 10.30 12.61 3.14
CA LYS A 113 10.90 13.87 3.60
C LYS A 113 12.25 13.65 4.27
N ALA A 114 12.36 12.61 5.07
CA ALA A 114 13.61 12.27 5.76
C ALA A 114 14.73 11.95 4.78
N ARG A 115 14.40 11.43 3.60
CA ARG A 115 15.36 11.14 2.53
C ARG A 115 15.69 12.37 1.69
N GLY A 116 15.03 13.50 1.92
CA GLY A 116 15.13 14.65 1.04
C GLY A 116 14.52 14.40 -0.33
N SER A 117 13.75 13.35 -0.45
CA SER A 117 13.11 12.97 -1.68
C SER A 117 11.61 13.13 -1.50
N MET A 118 11.03 14.09 -2.20
CA MET A 118 9.59 14.18 -2.25
C MET A 118 9.11 13.13 -3.24
N PRO A 119 8.32 12.15 -2.81
CA PRO A 119 7.67 11.29 -3.77
C PRO A 119 6.83 12.18 -4.68
N ALA A 120 6.44 11.67 -5.82
CA ALA A 120 5.61 12.43 -6.75
C ALA A 120 4.26 12.73 -6.09
N LEU A 121 4.32 13.42 -4.97
CA LEU A 121 3.13 13.90 -4.33
C LEU A 121 2.50 14.91 -5.24
N PRO A 122 1.21 14.87 -5.39
CA PRO A 122 0.51 15.90 -6.12
C PRO A 122 0.55 17.16 -5.30
N VAL A 123 1.64 17.83 -5.39
CA VAL A 123 1.91 19.00 -4.58
C VAL A 123 0.94 20.11 -4.92
N GLY A 124 0.31 20.65 -3.91
CA GLY A 124 -0.59 21.78 -4.08
C GLY A 124 -1.75 21.50 -4.99
N ILE A 125 -1.85 20.42 -5.22
CA ILE A 125 -2.75 20.00 -6.16
C ILE A 125 -4.10 20.03 -5.55
#